data_84052718da6f776b1a5999c0d642404e
#
_entry.id   84052718da6f776b1a5999c0d642404e
#
_cell.length_a   1.000
_cell.length_b   1.000
_cell.length_c   1.000
_cell.angle_alpha   90.00
_cell.angle_beta   90.00
_cell.angle_gamma   90.00
#
_symmetry.space_group_name_H-M   'P 1'
#
loop_
_entity.id
_entity.type
_entity.pdbx_description
1 polymer ?
#
loop_
_entity_poly.entity_id
_entity_poly.type
_entity_poly.pdbx_seq_one_letter_code
_entity_poly.pdbx_strand_id
1 'polypeptide(L)'
;MTTRIQNLSDLQDRRIMMEKKLPAFGYALILLVAFLMVFLVIWSTQNKRTYVSQSTGSVQAANKTYIMSSYSGSITELNISEGSYVTEGDLIAHIKSTDLDIQQDSYQKQLDIYKKQKSQYEKLLKSIQDDKNYFSETDIDDQPYYYQYESYKSQVSQKAFDASPYQAAGYTDEQIKTMMEQNQSEVESLYYSTLQSISANLTSVQANIDNIEAQLDALNTGANDSVSYTHLRAPRDRTR
;
A
#
# COMPACT_ATOMS: atom_id res chain seq x y z
N MET A 1 -49.70 -98.45 -51.91
CA MET A 1 -48.93 -97.99 -50.73
C MET A 1 -49.87 -98.04 -49.55
N THR A 2 -49.70 -99.00 -48.67
CA THR A 2 -50.62 -99.28 -47.54
C THR A 2 -50.07 -98.54 -46.33
N THR A 3 -50.74 -97.49 -45.87
CA THR A 3 -50.53 -96.83 -44.62
C THR A 3 -50.92 -97.73 -43.50
N ARG A 4 -49.93 -98.21 -42.76
CA ARG A 4 -50.08 -99.02 -41.57
C ARG A 4 -50.49 -98.11 -40.43
N ILE A 5 -51.71 -98.25 -39.95
CA ILE A 5 -52.22 -97.59 -38.78
C ILE A 5 -51.46 -98.22 -37.57
N GLN A 6 -50.65 -97.43 -36.87
CA GLN A 6 -50.03 -97.87 -35.65
C GLN A 6 -51.10 -97.89 -34.54
N ASN A 7 -51.14 -99.00 -33.84
CA ASN A 7 -52.07 -99.22 -32.75
C ASN A 7 -51.82 -98.25 -31.57
N LEU A 8 -52.91 -97.86 -30.93
CA LEU A 8 -52.94 -97.01 -29.75
C LEU A 8 -52.09 -97.50 -28.55
N SER A 9 -51.71 -98.80 -28.62
CA SER A 9 -50.80 -99.42 -27.61
C SER A 9 -49.36 -98.88 -27.66
N ASP A 10 -48.90 -98.40 -28.83
CA ASP A 10 -47.57 -97.85 -28.99
C ASP A 10 -47.42 -96.43 -28.32
N LEU A 11 -48.54 -95.81 -27.97
CA LEU A 11 -48.57 -94.53 -27.28
C LEU A 11 -48.46 -94.68 -25.72
N GLN A 12 -48.75 -95.88 -25.21
CA GLN A 12 -48.62 -96.11 -23.78
C GLN A 12 -47.14 -96.30 -23.34
N ASP A 13 -46.32 -96.73 -24.29
CA ASP A 13 -44.93 -96.95 -23.95
C ASP A 13 -44.10 -95.63 -23.65
N ARG A 14 -44.56 -94.56 -24.20
CA ARG A 14 -43.93 -93.21 -23.88
C ARG A 14 -44.25 -92.72 -22.46
N ARG A 15 -45.37 -93.15 -21.88
CA ARG A 15 -45.74 -92.77 -20.52
C ARG A 15 -44.93 -93.45 -19.47
N ILE A 16 -44.43 -94.65 -19.78
CA ILE A 16 -43.61 -95.44 -18.87
C ILE A 16 -42.19 -94.90 -18.76
N MET A 17 -41.73 -94.13 -19.74
CA MET A 17 -40.39 -93.47 -19.63
C MET A 17 -40.38 -92.29 -18.67
N MET A 18 -41.49 -91.67 -18.34
CA MET A 18 -41.58 -90.59 -17.39
C MET A 18 -41.73 -91.06 -15.93
N GLU A 19 -42.11 -92.31 -15.73
CA GLU A 19 -42.28 -92.89 -14.39
C GLU A 19 -41.05 -93.71 -13.87
N LYS A 20 -40.00 -93.75 -14.67
CA LYS A 20 -38.76 -94.36 -14.13
C LYS A 20 -38.20 -93.50 -13.01
N LYS A 21 -38.31 -93.93 -11.77
CA LYS A 21 -37.63 -93.31 -10.65
C LYS A 21 -36.17 -93.19 -11.05
N LEU A 22 -35.67 -91.96 -10.93
CA LEU A 22 -34.23 -91.63 -11.15
C LEU A 22 -33.40 -92.66 -10.40
N PRO A 23 -32.41 -93.29 -11.04
CA PRO A 23 -31.52 -94.19 -10.35
C PRO A 23 -30.87 -93.48 -9.15
N ALA A 24 -30.62 -94.17 -8.02
CA ALA A 24 -30.12 -93.60 -6.84
C ALA A 24 -28.83 -92.76 -7.06
N PHE A 25 -28.07 -93.00 -8.10
CA PHE A 25 -26.96 -92.27 -8.60
C PHE A 25 -27.37 -90.83 -9.09
N GLY A 26 -28.53 -90.66 -9.72
CA GLY A 26 -29.04 -89.39 -10.17
C GLY A 26 -29.38 -88.45 -9.01
N TYR A 27 -29.98 -88.99 -7.94
CA TYR A 27 -30.19 -88.18 -6.71
C TYR A 27 -28.90 -87.85 -6.01
N ALA A 28 -27.92 -88.68 -6.01
CA ALA A 28 -26.57 -88.44 -5.42
C ALA A 28 -25.86 -87.32 -6.20
N LEU A 29 -25.98 -87.31 -7.54
CA LEU A 29 -25.36 -86.31 -8.37
C LEU A 29 -26.05 -84.92 -8.21
N ILE A 30 -27.39 -84.87 -8.11
CA ILE A 30 -28.12 -83.61 -7.82
C ILE A 30 -27.75 -83.06 -6.44
N LEU A 31 -27.68 -83.92 -5.42
CA LEU A 31 -27.25 -83.51 -4.10
C LEU A 31 -25.82 -82.98 -4.07
N LEU A 32 -24.92 -83.63 -4.81
CA LEU A 32 -23.51 -83.19 -4.91
C LEU A 32 -23.43 -81.81 -5.55
N VAL A 33 -24.15 -81.57 -6.64
CA VAL A 33 -24.20 -80.26 -7.33
C VAL A 33 -24.83 -79.19 -6.42
N ALA A 34 -25.92 -79.53 -5.72
CA ALA A 34 -26.55 -78.63 -4.77
C ALA A 34 -25.58 -78.28 -3.60
N PHE A 35 -24.88 -79.27 -3.07
CA PHE A 35 -23.89 -79.06 -2.04
C PHE A 35 -22.71 -78.19 -2.51
N LEU A 36 -22.23 -78.40 -3.73
CA LEU A 36 -21.18 -77.58 -4.34
C LEU A 36 -21.63 -76.13 -4.57
N MET A 37 -22.88 -75.91 -4.98
CA MET A 37 -23.46 -74.55 -5.11
C MET A 37 -23.52 -73.85 -3.75
N VAL A 38 -24.01 -74.54 -2.72
CA VAL A 38 -24.07 -73.97 -1.35
C VAL A 38 -22.67 -73.67 -0.85
N PHE A 39 -21.72 -74.56 -1.09
CA PHE A 39 -20.31 -74.38 -0.71
C PHE A 39 -19.71 -73.15 -1.42
N LEU A 40 -19.94 -72.97 -2.71
CA LEU A 40 -19.49 -71.80 -3.47
C LEU A 40 -20.06 -70.48 -2.93
N VAL A 41 -21.35 -70.47 -2.57
CA VAL A 41 -22.00 -69.29 -1.98
C VAL A 41 -21.36 -68.94 -0.65
N ILE A 42 -21.18 -69.95 0.24
CA ILE A 42 -20.52 -69.73 1.54
C ILE A 42 -19.10 -69.26 1.35
N TRP A 43 -18.33 -69.88 0.44
CA TRP A 43 -16.98 -69.51 0.12
C TRP A 43 -16.89 -68.05 -0.41
N SER A 44 -17.82 -67.67 -1.27
CA SER A 44 -17.90 -66.32 -1.84
C SER A 44 -18.17 -65.25 -0.78
N THR A 45 -19.01 -65.55 0.21
CA THR A 45 -19.35 -64.56 1.28
C THR A 45 -18.23 -64.44 2.33
N GLN A 46 -17.42 -65.48 2.53
CA GLN A 46 -16.32 -65.44 3.51
C GLN A 46 -15.04 -64.80 2.94
N ASN A 47 -14.89 -64.78 1.62
CA ASN A 47 -13.68 -64.27 0.99
C ASN A 47 -13.76 -62.73 0.83
N LYS A 48 -13.44 -61.98 1.91
CA LYS A 48 -13.34 -60.52 1.91
C LYS A 48 -12.05 -60.13 1.18
N ARG A 49 -12.19 -59.52 0.01
CA ARG A 49 -11.07 -58.89 -0.70
C ARG A 49 -10.87 -57.48 -0.16
N THR A 50 -9.74 -57.24 0.47
CA THR A 50 -9.35 -55.90 0.88
C THR A 50 -8.81 -55.15 -0.33
N TYR A 51 -9.54 -54.15 -0.79
CA TYR A 51 -9.03 -53.24 -1.81
C TYR A 51 -8.25 -52.15 -1.12
N VAL A 52 -6.96 -52.11 -1.31
CA VAL A 52 -6.10 -51.02 -0.88
C VAL A 52 -6.04 -50.01 -2.02
N SER A 53 -6.70 -48.88 -1.85
CA SER A 53 -6.56 -47.71 -2.76
C SER A 53 -5.38 -46.89 -2.27
N GLN A 54 -4.30 -46.88 -3.04
CA GLN A 54 -3.18 -45.96 -2.80
C GLN A 54 -3.53 -44.60 -3.43
N SER A 55 -3.66 -43.60 -2.61
CA SER A 55 -3.83 -42.22 -3.01
C SER A 55 -2.62 -41.41 -2.59
N THR A 56 -2.00 -40.70 -3.51
CA THR A 56 -0.97 -39.74 -3.22
C THR A 56 -1.66 -38.40 -3.01
N GLY A 57 -1.55 -37.80 -1.83
CA GLY A 57 -2.06 -36.50 -1.48
C GLY A 57 -0.94 -35.61 -0.97
N SER A 58 -0.95 -34.33 -1.32
CA SER A 58 -0.12 -33.32 -0.69
C SER A 58 -0.88 -32.67 0.46
N VAL A 59 -0.27 -32.60 1.63
CA VAL A 59 -0.82 -31.84 2.74
C VAL A 59 -0.54 -30.36 2.47
N GLN A 60 -1.59 -29.59 2.31
CA GLN A 60 -1.49 -28.14 2.16
C GLN A 60 -2.20 -27.48 3.34
N ALA A 61 -1.69 -26.31 3.77
CA ALA A 61 -2.37 -25.52 4.79
C ALA A 61 -3.76 -25.11 4.28
N ALA A 62 -4.78 -25.28 5.14
CA ALA A 62 -6.16 -24.92 4.83
C ALA A 62 -6.32 -23.40 4.58
N ASN A 63 -5.53 -22.61 5.27
CA ASN A 63 -5.48 -21.15 5.14
C ASN A 63 -4.05 -20.73 4.79
N LYS A 64 -3.88 -20.10 3.63
CA LYS A 64 -2.64 -19.46 3.22
C LYS A 64 -2.85 -17.97 3.20
N THR A 65 -2.05 -17.23 3.94
CA THR A 65 -2.04 -15.77 3.89
C THR A 65 -0.75 -15.35 3.20
N TYR A 66 -0.89 -14.55 2.15
CA TYR A 66 0.24 -13.97 1.46
C TYR A 66 0.51 -12.58 2.04
N ILE A 67 1.75 -12.35 2.43
CA ILE A 67 2.22 -11.06 2.90
C ILE A 67 2.86 -10.37 1.72
N MET A 68 2.38 -9.18 1.40
CA MET A 68 2.90 -8.37 0.32
C MET A 68 3.32 -7.02 0.89
N SER A 69 4.48 -6.53 0.46
CA SER A 69 4.88 -5.15 0.72
C SER A 69 4.05 -4.18 -0.11
N SER A 70 3.69 -3.04 0.48
CA SER A 70 3.04 -1.93 -0.22
C SER A 70 4.00 -1.19 -1.16
N TYR A 71 5.30 -1.38 -1.01
CA TYR A 71 6.34 -0.74 -1.80
C TYR A 71 7.26 -1.77 -2.44
N SER A 72 7.74 -1.44 -3.65
CA SER A 72 8.78 -2.21 -4.31
C SER A 72 10.15 -1.79 -3.80
N GLY A 73 11.01 -2.76 -3.53
CA GLY A 73 12.35 -2.49 -3.03
C GLY A 73 13.20 -3.74 -2.88
N SER A 74 14.44 -3.56 -2.45
CA SER A 74 15.35 -4.65 -2.10
C SER A 74 15.22 -5.00 -0.62
N ILE A 75 15.14 -6.30 -0.33
CA ILE A 75 15.18 -6.78 1.04
C ILE A 75 16.61 -6.61 1.55
N THR A 76 16.79 -5.79 2.59
CA THR A 76 18.09 -5.56 3.23
C THR A 76 18.32 -6.48 4.41
N GLU A 77 17.24 -6.90 5.07
CA GLU A 77 17.29 -7.78 6.22
C GLU A 77 16.08 -8.70 6.20
N LEU A 78 16.28 -9.99 6.47
CA LEU A 78 15.23 -11.01 6.55
C LEU A 78 15.36 -11.74 7.86
N ASN A 79 14.36 -11.57 8.75
CA ASN A 79 14.40 -12.10 10.12
C ASN A 79 13.68 -13.45 10.27
N ILE A 80 13.22 -14.02 9.16
CA ILE A 80 12.52 -15.31 9.16
C ILE A 80 13.21 -16.30 8.22
N SER A 81 13.07 -17.59 8.54
CA SER A 81 13.46 -18.71 7.69
C SER A 81 12.28 -19.64 7.46
N GLU A 82 12.42 -20.55 6.51
CA GLU A 82 11.38 -21.54 6.22
C GLU A 82 11.09 -22.39 7.48
N GLY A 83 9.81 -22.45 7.87
CA GLY A 83 9.37 -23.13 9.08
C GLY A 83 9.40 -22.30 10.35
N SER A 84 9.79 -21.02 10.30
CA SER A 84 9.75 -20.13 11.46
C SER A 84 8.31 -19.88 11.92
N TYR A 85 8.12 -19.82 13.21
CA TYR A 85 6.86 -19.35 13.83
C TYR A 85 6.89 -17.83 13.97
N VAL A 86 5.83 -17.16 13.56
CA VAL A 86 5.71 -15.69 13.56
C VAL A 86 4.45 -15.30 14.30
N THR A 87 4.53 -14.25 15.10
CA THR A 87 3.39 -13.65 15.81
C THR A 87 3.01 -12.31 15.21
N GLU A 88 1.81 -11.84 15.52
CA GLU A 88 1.35 -10.52 15.09
C GLU A 88 2.26 -9.42 15.68
N GLY A 89 2.82 -8.58 14.81
CA GLY A 89 3.77 -7.52 15.19
C GLY A 89 5.24 -7.86 15.03
N ASP A 90 5.59 -9.13 14.70
CA ASP A 90 6.98 -9.48 14.47
C ASP A 90 7.52 -8.85 13.18
N LEU A 91 8.74 -8.31 13.26
CA LEU A 91 9.46 -7.78 12.11
C LEU A 91 9.99 -8.94 11.24
N ILE A 92 9.39 -9.12 10.08
CA ILE A 92 9.73 -10.20 9.15
C ILE A 92 10.89 -9.83 8.24
N ALA A 93 10.84 -8.65 7.63
CA ALA A 93 11.86 -8.19 6.71
C ALA A 93 11.98 -6.68 6.71
N HIS A 94 13.17 -6.18 6.41
CA HIS A 94 13.42 -4.78 6.12
C HIS A 94 13.56 -4.59 4.62
N ILE A 95 12.70 -3.74 4.04
CA ILE A 95 12.69 -3.46 2.59
C ILE A 95 13.19 -2.03 2.38
N LYS A 96 14.27 -1.89 1.63
CA LYS A 96 14.77 -0.59 1.18
C LYS A 96 14.14 -0.25 -0.17
N SER A 97 13.33 0.79 -0.21
CA SER A 97 12.73 1.29 -1.44
C SER A 97 13.55 2.47 -1.96
N THR A 98 14.14 2.29 -3.14
CA THR A 98 14.91 3.37 -3.81
C THR A 98 14.01 4.55 -4.16
N ASP A 99 12.75 4.29 -4.52
CA ASP A 99 11.80 5.35 -4.88
C ASP A 99 11.44 6.22 -3.67
N LEU A 100 11.26 5.61 -2.49
CA LEU A 100 11.02 6.35 -1.24
C LEU A 100 12.24 7.18 -0.84
N ASP A 101 13.45 6.61 -0.95
CA ASP A 101 14.70 7.33 -0.65
C ASP A 101 14.86 8.57 -1.56
N ILE A 102 14.54 8.44 -2.87
CA ILE A 102 14.60 9.56 -3.82
C ILE A 102 13.56 10.63 -3.47
N GLN A 103 12.34 10.23 -3.12
CA GLN A 103 11.29 11.19 -2.71
C GLN A 103 11.67 11.92 -1.42
N GLN A 104 12.17 11.19 -0.43
CA GLN A 104 12.62 11.78 0.84
C GLN A 104 13.77 12.77 0.61
N ASP A 105 14.77 12.42 -0.19
CA ASP A 105 15.90 13.31 -0.55
C ASP A 105 15.39 14.55 -1.30
N SER A 106 14.43 14.39 -2.20
CA SER A 106 13.82 15.50 -2.92
C SER A 106 13.09 16.47 -1.99
N TYR A 107 12.27 15.95 -1.08
CA TYR A 107 11.55 16.78 -0.10
C TYR A 107 12.51 17.43 0.89
N GLN A 108 13.56 16.73 1.32
CA GLN A 108 14.56 17.31 2.20
C GLN A 108 15.28 18.50 1.54
N LYS A 109 15.66 18.37 0.26
CA LYS A 109 16.27 19.46 -0.51
C LYS A 109 15.32 20.66 -0.67
N GLN A 110 14.03 20.40 -0.92
CA GLN A 110 13.04 21.45 -1.00
C GLN A 110 12.85 22.15 0.34
N LEU A 111 12.84 21.40 1.44
CA LEU A 111 12.76 21.93 2.79
C LEU A 111 13.93 22.86 3.11
N ASP A 112 15.14 22.45 2.76
CA ASP A 112 16.34 23.25 2.95
C ASP A 112 16.29 24.56 2.14
N ILE A 113 15.80 24.50 0.89
CA ILE A 113 15.59 25.70 0.05
C ILE A 113 14.59 26.66 0.71
N TYR A 114 13.42 26.16 1.15
CA TYR A 114 12.43 27.01 1.80
C TYR A 114 12.90 27.57 3.15
N LYS A 115 13.60 26.78 3.95
CA LYS A 115 14.20 27.25 5.22
C LYS A 115 15.22 28.36 4.97
N LYS A 116 16.05 28.20 3.94
CA LYS A 116 16.96 29.25 3.51
C LYS A 116 16.22 30.51 3.06
N GLN A 117 15.20 30.36 2.23
CA GLN A 117 14.37 31.47 1.76
C GLN A 117 13.67 32.20 2.90
N LYS A 118 13.15 31.48 3.89
CA LYS A 118 12.58 32.05 5.11
C LYS A 118 13.60 32.92 5.85
N SER A 119 14.80 32.38 6.08
CA SER A 119 15.89 33.11 6.74
C SER A 119 16.25 34.40 5.98
N GLN A 120 16.24 34.37 4.65
CA GLN A 120 16.53 35.54 3.85
C GLN A 120 15.41 36.62 3.97
N TYR A 121 14.14 36.22 3.98
CA TYR A 121 13.05 37.19 4.21
C TYR A 121 13.07 37.75 5.64
N GLU A 122 13.40 36.95 6.66
CA GLU A 122 13.58 37.45 8.03
C GLU A 122 14.74 38.48 8.11
N LYS A 123 15.84 38.19 7.42
CA LYS A 123 16.99 39.11 7.29
C LYS A 123 16.59 40.40 6.54
N LEU A 124 15.76 40.31 5.50
CA LEU A 124 15.24 41.45 4.77
C LEU A 124 14.32 42.32 5.65
N LEU A 125 13.40 41.67 6.38
CA LEU A 125 12.53 42.33 7.34
C LEU A 125 13.36 43.15 8.34
N LYS A 126 14.38 42.50 8.92
CA LYS A 126 15.29 43.16 9.84
C LYS A 126 16.09 44.28 9.19
N SER A 127 16.54 44.11 7.95
CA SER A 127 17.26 45.16 7.20
C SER A 127 16.41 46.43 7.04
N ILE A 128 15.14 46.27 6.77
CA ILE A 128 14.20 47.40 6.61
C ILE A 128 13.90 48.05 7.97
N GLN A 129 13.67 47.25 9.00
CA GLN A 129 13.41 47.78 10.36
C GLN A 129 14.59 48.53 10.97
N ASP A 130 15.81 48.04 10.76
CA ASP A 130 17.03 48.59 11.30
C ASP A 130 17.64 49.70 10.39
N ASP A 131 16.98 49.92 9.22
CA ASP A 131 17.48 50.82 8.16
C ASP A 131 18.91 50.53 7.73
N LYS A 132 19.29 49.23 7.68
CA LYS A 132 20.62 48.74 7.38
C LYS A 132 20.59 47.54 6.47
N ASN A 133 21.33 47.59 5.37
CA ASN A 133 21.46 46.42 4.50
C ASN A 133 22.37 45.39 5.16
N TYR A 134 21.84 44.21 5.51
CA TYR A 134 22.58 43.09 6.05
C TYR A 134 23.02 42.07 4.99
N PHE A 135 22.66 42.30 3.73
CA PHE A 135 23.00 41.42 2.62
C PHE A 135 24.33 41.80 1.98
N SER A 136 25.00 40.78 1.39
CA SER A 136 26.19 41.00 0.60
C SER A 136 25.82 41.08 -0.89
N GLU A 137 26.36 42.10 -1.57
CA GLU A 137 26.17 42.23 -3.03
C GLU A 137 26.87 41.11 -3.82
N THR A 138 27.93 40.55 -3.27
CA THR A 138 28.78 39.53 -3.91
C THR A 138 28.32 38.09 -3.67
N ASP A 139 27.45 37.87 -2.71
CA ASP A 139 26.89 36.53 -2.42
C ASP A 139 25.67 36.30 -3.29
N ILE A 140 25.72 35.22 -4.08
CA ILE A 140 24.63 34.85 -5.03
C ILE A 140 23.29 34.65 -4.32
N ASP A 141 23.29 34.13 -3.10
CA ASP A 141 22.07 33.89 -2.34
C ASP A 141 21.50 35.15 -1.69
N ASP A 142 22.37 36.11 -1.35
CA ASP A 142 21.98 37.38 -0.77
C ASP A 142 21.59 38.41 -1.83
N GLN A 143 22.12 38.31 -3.05
CA GLN A 143 22.02 39.31 -4.11
C GLN A 143 20.57 39.74 -4.44
N PRO A 144 19.58 38.84 -4.58
CA PRO A 144 18.19 39.25 -4.87
C PRO A 144 17.61 40.12 -3.75
N TYR A 145 17.94 39.82 -2.49
CA TYR A 145 17.43 40.54 -1.33
C TYR A 145 18.21 41.84 -1.09
N TYR A 146 19.49 41.86 -1.43
CA TYR A 146 20.30 43.07 -1.46
C TYR A 146 19.65 44.12 -2.37
N TYR A 147 19.34 43.78 -3.61
CA TYR A 147 18.72 44.69 -4.54
C TYR A 147 17.30 45.04 -4.14
N GLN A 148 16.58 44.15 -3.49
CA GLN A 148 15.24 44.47 -2.98
C GLN A 148 15.29 45.55 -1.88
N TYR A 149 16.25 45.44 -0.97
CA TYR A 149 16.51 46.48 0.02
C TYR A 149 16.94 47.79 -0.62
N GLU A 150 17.90 47.81 -1.56
CA GLU A 150 18.36 49.00 -2.25
C GLU A 150 17.23 49.68 -3.07
N SER A 151 16.36 48.89 -3.68
CA SER A 151 15.15 49.39 -4.34
C SER A 151 14.22 50.11 -3.37
N TYR A 152 13.97 49.53 -2.21
CA TYR A 152 13.20 50.17 -1.14
C TYR A 152 13.84 51.50 -0.71
N LYS A 153 15.17 51.51 -0.43
CA LYS A 153 15.90 52.72 -0.06
C LYS A 153 15.84 53.81 -1.14
N SER A 154 15.97 53.42 -2.39
CA SER A 154 15.82 54.32 -3.53
C SER A 154 14.44 54.98 -3.57
N GLN A 155 13.36 54.19 -3.37
CA GLN A 155 12.02 54.71 -3.32
C GLN A 155 11.79 55.67 -2.15
N VAL A 156 12.33 55.40 -0.97
CA VAL A 156 12.30 56.29 0.18
C VAL A 156 13.08 57.58 -0.12
N SER A 157 14.26 57.47 -0.75
CA SER A 157 15.08 58.64 -1.11
C SER A 157 14.39 59.53 -2.16
N GLN A 158 13.69 58.95 -3.13
CA GLN A 158 12.93 59.69 -4.14
C GLN A 158 11.75 60.45 -3.54
N LYS A 159 11.24 60.02 -2.39
CA LYS A 159 10.21 60.70 -1.62
C LYS A 159 10.77 61.67 -0.56
N ALA A 160 12.11 61.82 -0.47
CA ALA A 160 12.69 62.75 0.46
C ALA A 160 12.17 64.19 0.18
N PHE A 161 11.59 64.78 1.22
CA PHE A 161 11.03 66.15 1.10
C PHE A 161 12.15 67.18 1.27
N ASP A 162 12.24 68.08 0.28
CA ASP A 162 13.11 69.27 0.37
C ASP A 162 12.21 70.52 0.45
N ALA A 163 12.34 71.26 1.53
CA ALA A 163 11.59 72.49 1.78
C ALA A 163 12.13 73.68 1.01
N SER A 164 13.39 73.67 0.55
CA SER A 164 14.09 74.82 -0.05
C SER A 164 13.43 75.38 -1.26
N PRO A 165 12.94 74.61 -2.24
CA PRO A 165 12.23 75.13 -3.41
C PRO A 165 10.92 75.86 -3.07
N TYR A 166 10.23 75.35 -2.03
CA TYR A 166 8.94 75.90 -1.62
C TYR A 166 9.12 77.24 -0.86
N GLN A 167 10.15 77.33 -0.01
CA GLN A 167 10.58 78.53 0.67
C GLN A 167 10.93 79.62 -0.37
N ALA A 168 11.71 79.32 -1.40
CA ALA A 168 12.09 80.20 -2.47
C ALA A 168 10.91 80.64 -3.29
N ALA A 169 9.85 79.83 -3.42
CA ALA A 169 8.64 80.17 -4.10
C ALA A 169 7.63 80.95 -3.25
N GLY A 170 7.97 81.29 -1.98
CA GLY A 170 7.16 82.14 -1.12
C GLY A 170 6.03 81.42 -0.37
N TYR A 171 6.10 80.09 -0.23
CA TYR A 171 5.13 79.31 0.58
C TYR A 171 5.33 79.67 2.09
N THR A 172 4.20 79.72 2.79
CA THR A 172 4.26 79.94 4.25
C THR A 172 4.77 78.70 4.97
N ASP A 173 5.40 78.82 6.16
CA ASP A 173 5.89 77.76 6.97
C ASP A 173 4.80 76.71 7.31
N GLU A 174 3.53 77.16 7.43
CA GLU A 174 2.41 76.27 7.73
C GLU A 174 2.03 75.42 6.50
N GLN A 175 2.13 75.96 5.30
CA GLN A 175 1.92 75.19 4.05
C GLN A 175 3.02 74.22 3.81
N ILE A 176 4.29 74.59 4.06
CA ILE A 176 5.44 73.71 3.96
C ILE A 176 5.35 72.57 4.98
N LYS A 177 4.95 72.88 6.20
CA LYS A 177 4.72 71.86 7.24
C LYS A 177 3.63 70.83 6.83
N THR A 178 2.51 71.34 6.29
CA THR A 178 1.45 70.43 5.80
C THR A 178 1.95 69.48 4.68
N MET A 179 2.73 70.02 3.73
CA MET A 179 3.34 69.22 2.66
C MET A 179 4.35 68.22 3.21
N MET A 180 5.13 68.57 4.21
CA MET A 180 6.07 67.66 4.88
C MET A 180 5.36 66.53 5.63
N GLU A 181 4.26 66.85 6.35
CA GLU A 181 3.43 65.86 7.04
C GLU A 181 2.77 64.91 6.05
N GLN A 182 2.29 65.41 4.93
CA GLN A 182 1.74 64.58 3.86
C GLN A 182 2.80 63.67 3.25
N ASN A 183 4.01 64.19 2.95
CA ASN A 183 5.11 63.42 2.42
C ASN A 183 5.57 62.35 3.43
N GLN A 184 5.66 62.69 4.72
CA GLN A 184 6.00 61.73 5.79
C GLN A 184 4.97 60.57 5.84
N SER A 185 3.67 60.87 5.70
CA SER A 185 2.62 59.88 5.65
C SER A 185 2.77 58.95 4.44
N GLU A 186 3.22 59.47 3.28
CA GLU A 186 3.50 58.66 2.09
C GLU A 186 4.72 57.72 2.30
N VAL A 187 5.79 58.22 2.91
CA VAL A 187 6.96 57.41 3.24
C VAL A 187 6.60 56.30 4.25
N GLU A 188 5.82 56.67 5.27
CA GLU A 188 5.33 55.69 6.26
C GLU A 188 4.43 54.64 5.64
N SER A 189 3.54 55.02 4.72
CA SER A 189 2.72 54.09 3.94
C SER A 189 3.57 53.11 3.10
N LEU A 190 4.63 53.63 2.46
CA LEU A 190 5.60 52.76 1.73
C LEU A 190 6.29 51.78 2.65
N TYR A 191 6.72 52.22 3.84
CA TYR A 191 7.33 51.35 4.85
C TYR A 191 6.39 50.22 5.27
N TYR A 192 5.16 50.54 5.69
CA TYR A 192 4.18 49.51 6.11
C TYR A 192 3.76 48.57 4.98
N SER A 193 3.59 49.06 3.76
CA SER A 193 3.26 48.22 2.62
C SER A 193 4.38 47.28 2.25
N THR A 194 5.64 47.72 2.40
CA THR A 194 6.82 46.85 2.21
C THR A 194 6.92 45.77 3.29
N LEU A 195 6.72 46.14 4.56
CA LEU A 195 6.68 45.15 5.66
C LEU A 195 5.55 44.15 5.46
N GLN A 196 4.38 44.60 5.04
CA GLN A 196 3.23 43.70 4.76
C GLN A 196 3.56 42.72 3.64
N SER A 197 4.20 43.17 2.56
CA SER A 197 4.62 42.34 1.45
C SER A 197 5.61 41.26 1.89
N ILE A 198 6.63 41.64 2.68
CA ILE A 198 7.62 40.68 3.22
C ILE A 198 6.96 39.69 4.17
N SER A 199 6.05 40.16 5.03
CA SER A 199 5.30 39.30 5.95
C SER A 199 4.42 38.29 5.22
N ALA A 200 3.77 38.70 4.13
CA ALA A 200 2.99 37.81 3.27
C ALA A 200 3.87 36.74 2.62
N ASN A 201 5.08 37.12 2.14
CA ASN A 201 6.04 36.16 1.59
C ASN A 201 6.52 35.17 2.67
N LEU A 202 6.82 35.67 3.89
CA LEU A 202 7.18 34.81 5.01
C LEU A 202 6.08 33.80 5.34
N THR A 203 4.83 34.24 5.38
CA THR A 203 3.67 33.35 5.62
C THR A 203 3.56 32.29 4.54
N SER A 204 3.74 32.67 3.27
CA SER A 204 3.70 31.73 2.14
C SER A 204 4.84 30.69 2.22
N VAL A 205 6.04 31.13 2.51
CA VAL A 205 7.21 30.24 2.66
C VAL A 205 7.03 29.31 3.86
N GLN A 206 6.49 29.81 4.98
CA GLN A 206 6.20 28.97 6.14
C GLN A 206 5.15 27.90 5.79
N ALA A 207 4.10 28.23 5.09
CA ALA A 207 3.09 27.26 4.65
C ALA A 207 3.69 26.18 3.73
N ASN A 208 4.66 26.54 2.88
CA ASN A 208 5.40 25.57 2.06
C ASN A 208 6.26 24.65 2.93
N ILE A 209 6.95 25.19 3.94
CA ILE A 209 7.73 24.40 4.91
C ILE A 209 6.83 23.40 5.62
N ASP A 210 5.71 23.86 6.19
CA ASP A 210 4.76 23.00 6.92
C ASP A 210 4.21 21.88 6.03
N ASN A 211 3.92 22.18 4.76
CA ASN A 211 3.45 21.19 3.79
C ASN A 211 4.53 20.13 3.50
N ILE A 212 5.76 20.55 3.25
CA ILE A 212 6.89 19.61 2.99
C ILE A 212 7.18 18.77 4.22
N GLU A 213 7.18 19.36 5.43
CA GLU A 213 7.38 18.63 6.68
C GLU A 213 6.27 17.58 6.88
N ALA A 214 5.01 17.92 6.59
CA ALA A 214 3.91 16.96 6.63
C ALA A 214 4.06 15.82 5.61
N GLN A 215 4.57 16.12 4.40
CA GLN A 215 4.84 15.11 3.38
C GLN A 215 6.00 14.18 3.78
N LEU A 216 7.04 14.72 4.39
CA LEU A 216 8.16 13.94 4.93
C LEU A 216 7.71 13.02 6.08
N ASP A 217 6.86 13.54 6.97
CA ASP A 217 6.30 12.76 8.08
C ASP A 217 5.41 11.63 7.58
N ALA A 218 4.54 11.91 6.60
CA ALA A 218 3.70 10.91 5.96
C ALA A 218 4.52 9.81 5.25
N LEU A 219 5.62 10.19 4.58
CA LEU A 219 6.55 9.26 3.96
C LEU A 219 7.23 8.37 5.01
N ASN A 220 7.73 8.96 6.10
CA ASN A 220 8.40 8.24 7.17
C ASN A 220 7.42 7.29 7.89
N THR A 221 6.21 7.75 8.17
CA THR A 221 5.16 6.94 8.80
C THR A 221 4.72 5.83 7.87
N GLY A 222 4.44 6.13 6.61
CA GLY A 222 4.05 5.12 5.61
C GLY A 222 5.16 4.11 5.33
N ALA A 223 6.42 4.51 5.32
CA ALA A 223 7.55 3.60 5.20
C ALA A 223 7.68 2.68 6.42
N ASN A 224 7.53 3.22 7.63
CA ASN A 224 7.54 2.43 8.87
C ASN A 224 6.35 1.48 8.95
N ASP A 225 5.16 1.93 8.58
CA ASP A 225 3.96 1.11 8.52
C ASP A 225 4.09 -0.03 7.52
N SER A 226 4.68 0.18 6.35
CA SER A 226 4.88 -0.87 5.33
C SER A 226 5.89 -1.93 5.75
N VAL A 227 6.81 -1.59 6.65
CA VAL A 227 7.78 -2.52 7.25
C VAL A 227 7.18 -3.27 8.45
N SER A 228 6.20 -2.67 9.14
CA SER A 228 5.55 -3.23 10.34
C SER A 228 4.28 -4.02 10.03
N TYR A 229 3.67 -3.90 8.84
CA TYR A 229 2.42 -4.56 8.50
C TYR A 229 2.60 -5.93 7.89
N THR A 230 3.15 -6.83 8.65
CA THR A 230 2.77 -8.22 8.53
C THR A 230 1.88 -8.59 9.69
N HIS A 231 0.66 -8.07 9.69
CA HIS A 231 -0.40 -8.60 10.53
C HIS A 231 -0.73 -10.02 10.06
N LEU A 232 0.12 -10.95 10.39
CA LEU A 232 -0.23 -12.35 10.41
C LEU A 232 -1.26 -12.55 11.50
N ARG A 233 -2.54 -12.44 11.17
CA ARG A 233 -3.59 -13.02 11.96
C ARG A 233 -3.37 -14.52 11.90
N ALA A 234 -2.69 -15.08 12.89
CA ALA A 234 -2.65 -16.51 13.09
C ALA A 234 -4.10 -17.01 13.10
N PRO A 235 -4.45 -18.06 12.32
CA PRO A 235 -5.77 -18.63 12.38
C PRO A 235 -5.99 -19.06 13.82
N ARG A 236 -7.03 -18.56 14.48
CA ARG A 236 -7.50 -19.09 15.76
C ARG A 236 -7.80 -20.55 15.53
N ASP A 237 -6.96 -21.41 16.08
CA ASP A 237 -7.22 -22.83 16.19
C ASP A 237 -8.52 -23.00 16.98
N ARG A 238 -9.63 -23.18 16.26
CA ARG A 238 -10.86 -23.69 16.83
C ARG A 238 -10.74 -25.19 16.85
N THR A 239 -9.96 -25.70 17.79
CA THR A 239 -10.15 -27.07 18.24
C THR A 239 -11.50 -27.17 18.91
N ARG A 240 -12.39 -27.87 18.22
CA ARG A 240 -13.56 -28.55 18.78
C ARG A 240 -13.52 -29.98 18.38
#